data_37a3c342ae5fb2f4ba84fce8609a4a08
#
_entry.id   37a3c342ae5fb2f4ba84fce8609a4a08
#
_cell.length_a   1.000
_cell.length_b   1.000
_cell.length_c   1.000
_cell.angle_alpha   90.00
_cell.angle_beta   90.00
_cell.angle_gamma   90.00
#
_symmetry.space_group_name_H-M   'P 1'
#
loop_
_entity.id
_entity.type
_entity.pdbx_description
1 polymer ?
#
loop_
_entity_poly.entity_id
_entity_poly.type
_entity_poly.pdbx_seq_one_letter_code
_entity_poly.pdbx_strand_id
1 'polypeptide(L)'
;AGYPDDAGAVLLIELEGLQDDVEEIGREVEAALWDTGATHVRTAEEAEERQQLWAGRNGALGALGSLAPNYFLVDGVVPRTQLAQVLGQVADISRQYDIPIANVFHAGDGNLHPCHLFDERKEGELQRVMEAGTAVLQVCVDAGGTLTGEHGVGLEKKEQMPLVYSEEDMANMILVRDAFAPDNTLNPGKIFPDGTKQTPRSQQVFPGMPA
;
A
#
# COMPACT_ATOMS: atom_id res chain seq x y z
N ALA A 1 8.34 22.52 1.15
CA ALA A 1 8.10 22.11 2.53
C ALA A 1 9.33 22.39 3.44
N GLY A 2 10.53 22.51 2.85
CA GLY A 2 11.77 22.81 3.59
C GLY A 2 12.22 21.64 4.47
N TYR A 3 12.03 20.41 3.99
CA TYR A 3 12.61 19.22 4.63
C TYR A 3 14.13 19.24 4.44
N PRO A 4 14.90 18.65 5.39
CA PRO A 4 16.35 18.53 5.23
C PRO A 4 16.69 17.68 4.00
N ASP A 5 17.61 18.14 3.17
CA ASP A 5 18.00 17.47 1.91
C ASP A 5 18.75 16.14 2.17
N ASP A 6 19.31 15.98 3.36
CA ASP A 6 20.06 14.80 3.81
C ASP A 6 19.22 13.84 4.67
N ALA A 7 17.90 14.09 4.80
CA ALA A 7 17.02 13.21 5.55
C ALA A 7 16.85 11.86 4.84
N GLY A 8 17.17 10.77 5.53
CA GLY A 8 16.90 9.40 5.03
C GLY A 8 15.42 9.06 4.98
N ALA A 9 14.60 9.67 5.84
CA ALA A 9 13.14 9.57 5.87
C ALA A 9 12.53 10.80 6.53
N VAL A 10 11.30 11.12 6.16
CA VAL A 10 10.49 12.17 6.78
C VAL A 10 9.18 11.58 7.27
N LEU A 11 8.85 11.80 8.53
CA LEU A 11 7.57 11.41 9.13
C LEU A 11 6.75 12.67 9.43
N LEU A 12 5.54 12.74 8.92
CA LEU A 12 4.56 13.76 9.28
C LEU A 12 3.56 13.17 10.26
N ILE A 13 3.35 13.86 11.37
CA ILE A 13 2.39 13.47 12.42
C ILE A 13 1.44 14.64 12.61
N GLU A 14 0.14 14.38 12.52
CA GLU A 14 -0.90 15.35 12.82
C GLU A 14 -1.66 14.88 14.05
N LEU A 15 -1.88 15.80 14.99
CA LEU A 15 -2.63 15.57 16.21
C LEU A 15 -3.90 16.39 16.16
N GLU A 16 -5.02 15.75 16.48
CA GLU A 16 -6.34 16.37 16.52
C GLU A 16 -6.99 16.11 17.88
N GLY A 17 -7.70 17.11 18.42
CA GLY A 17 -8.38 16.99 19.70
C GLY A 17 -8.63 18.32 20.37
N LEU A 18 -8.90 18.31 21.68
CA LEU A 18 -8.95 19.52 22.49
C LEU A 18 -7.54 20.09 22.64
N GLN A 19 -7.43 21.40 22.74
CA GLN A 19 -6.14 22.08 22.75
C GLN A 19 -5.19 21.56 23.83
N ASP A 20 -5.66 21.41 25.07
CA ASP A 20 -4.85 20.95 26.18
C ASP A 20 -4.33 19.51 25.94
N ASP A 21 -5.17 18.63 25.38
CA ASP A 21 -4.81 17.24 25.05
C ASP A 21 -3.78 17.19 23.92
N VAL A 22 -3.94 18.02 22.88
CA VAL A 22 -3.00 18.10 21.74
C VAL A 22 -1.65 18.59 22.21
N GLU A 23 -1.59 19.59 23.13
CA GLU A 23 -0.33 20.09 23.68
C GLU A 23 0.38 19.03 24.54
N GLU A 24 -0.37 18.25 25.35
CA GLU A 24 0.21 17.19 26.17
C GLU A 24 0.76 16.05 25.30
N ILE A 25 -0.06 15.52 24.38
CA ILE A 25 0.32 14.47 23.44
C ILE A 25 1.47 14.92 22.54
N GLY A 26 1.46 16.20 22.11
CA GLY A 26 2.53 16.77 21.28
C GLY A 26 3.89 16.70 21.96
N ARG A 27 3.96 17.02 23.26
CA ARG A 27 5.20 16.91 24.05
C ARG A 27 5.67 15.44 24.16
N GLU A 28 4.75 14.51 24.35
CA GLU A 28 5.07 13.08 24.42
C GLU A 28 5.61 12.55 23.09
N VAL A 29 4.96 12.95 21.98
CA VAL A 29 5.39 12.58 20.62
C VAL A 29 6.78 13.16 20.32
N GLU A 30 7.01 14.43 20.60
CA GLU A 30 8.31 15.04 20.39
C GLU A 30 9.42 14.36 21.20
N ALA A 31 9.17 14.06 22.49
CA ALA A 31 10.11 13.32 23.32
C ALA A 31 10.42 11.93 22.72
N ALA A 32 9.39 11.19 22.30
CA ALA A 32 9.56 9.88 21.67
C ALA A 32 10.36 9.94 20.37
N LEU A 33 10.19 10.98 19.56
CA LEU A 33 10.98 11.19 18.34
C LEU A 33 12.46 11.39 18.64
N TRP A 34 12.79 12.23 19.61
CA TRP A 34 14.18 12.44 20.03
C TRP A 34 14.79 11.16 20.64
N ASP A 35 14.05 10.45 21.47
CA ASP A 35 14.50 9.21 22.12
C ASP A 35 14.77 8.10 21.09
N THR A 36 14.05 8.10 19.97
CA THR A 36 14.23 7.13 18.88
C THR A 36 15.23 7.54 17.80
N GLY A 37 15.90 8.69 17.98
CA GLY A 37 17.02 9.11 17.14
C GLY A 37 16.64 10.01 15.97
N ALA A 38 15.53 10.72 16.05
CA ALA A 38 15.23 11.78 15.08
C ALA A 38 16.36 12.81 15.06
N THR A 39 16.83 13.17 13.88
CA THR A 39 17.90 14.18 13.70
C THR A 39 17.35 15.60 13.61
N HIS A 40 16.07 15.72 13.29
CA HIS A 40 15.39 16.99 13.14
C HIS A 40 13.91 16.83 13.47
N VAL A 41 13.36 17.69 14.32
CA VAL A 41 11.94 17.78 14.64
C VAL A 41 11.48 19.21 14.42
N ARG A 42 10.37 19.39 13.75
CA ARG A 42 9.73 20.67 13.50
C ARG A 42 8.26 20.57 13.82
N THR A 43 7.76 21.46 14.65
CA THR A 43 6.35 21.60 14.98
C THR A 43 5.74 22.76 14.20
N ALA A 44 4.44 22.68 13.91
CA ALA A 44 3.66 23.73 13.27
C ALA A 44 2.31 23.85 13.98
N GLU A 45 2.05 25.00 14.57
CA GLU A 45 0.80 25.31 15.25
C GLU A 45 -0.15 26.10 14.34
N GLU A 46 0.43 26.98 13.51
CA GLU A 46 -0.32 27.82 12.59
C GLU A 46 -0.74 27.07 11.34
N ALA A 47 -1.93 27.38 10.84
CA ALA A 47 -2.50 26.70 9.66
C ALA A 47 -1.62 26.81 8.41
N GLU A 48 -0.96 27.96 8.22
CA GLU A 48 -0.06 28.17 7.07
C GLU A 48 1.18 27.29 7.15
N GLU A 49 1.77 27.15 8.33
CA GLU A 49 2.94 26.30 8.55
C GLU A 49 2.58 24.81 8.37
N ARG A 50 1.43 24.37 8.89
CA ARG A 50 0.90 23.02 8.66
C ARG A 50 0.72 22.74 7.18
N GLN A 51 0.12 23.68 6.43
CA GLN A 51 -0.06 23.54 5.00
C GLN A 51 1.29 23.42 4.26
N GLN A 52 2.31 24.15 4.67
CA GLN A 52 3.66 24.05 4.09
C GLN A 52 4.31 22.69 4.35
N LEU A 53 4.16 22.12 5.55
CA LEU A 53 4.65 20.77 5.85
C LEU A 53 3.92 19.71 5.00
N TRP A 54 2.59 19.77 4.94
CA TRP A 54 1.80 18.84 4.14
C TRP A 54 2.00 19.00 2.63
N ALA A 55 2.40 20.16 2.15
CA ALA A 55 2.65 20.38 0.72
C ALA A 55 3.71 19.43 0.16
N GLY A 56 4.74 19.09 0.95
CA GLY A 56 5.75 18.10 0.56
C GLY A 56 5.16 16.70 0.38
N ARG A 57 4.35 16.24 1.32
CA ARG A 57 3.68 14.93 1.24
C ARG A 57 2.67 14.88 0.08
N ASN A 58 1.86 15.93 -0.06
CA ASN A 58 0.84 16.01 -1.11
C ASN A 58 1.44 16.08 -2.52
N GLY A 59 2.61 16.71 -2.66
CA GLY A 59 3.34 16.81 -3.91
C GLY A 59 4.26 15.63 -4.22
N ALA A 60 4.47 14.71 -3.27
CA ALA A 60 5.50 13.67 -3.38
C ALA A 60 5.33 12.77 -4.62
N LEU A 61 4.13 12.23 -4.85
CA LEU A 61 3.87 11.37 -6.01
C LEU A 61 4.08 12.12 -7.34
N GLY A 62 3.66 13.39 -7.43
CA GLY A 62 3.93 14.22 -8.61
C GLY A 62 5.42 14.47 -8.83
N ALA A 63 6.20 14.61 -7.76
CA ALA A 63 7.64 14.81 -7.83
C ALA A 63 8.38 13.56 -8.38
N LEU A 64 7.85 12.35 -8.19
CA LEU A 64 8.43 11.12 -8.76
C LEU A 64 8.53 11.16 -10.28
N GLY A 65 7.64 11.89 -10.97
CA GLY A 65 7.69 12.10 -12.40
C GLY A 65 8.94 12.85 -12.89
N SER A 66 9.69 13.52 -12.00
CA SER A 66 10.98 14.11 -12.34
C SER A 66 12.14 13.10 -12.28
N LEU A 67 11.93 11.95 -11.62
CA LEU A 67 12.95 10.92 -11.44
C LEU A 67 12.86 9.82 -12.50
N ALA A 68 11.65 9.48 -12.95
CA ALA A 68 11.43 8.49 -13.99
C ALA A 68 10.14 8.80 -14.77
N PRO A 69 10.04 8.38 -16.05
CA PRO A 69 8.85 8.62 -16.86
C PRO A 69 7.62 7.83 -16.41
N ASN A 70 7.82 6.70 -15.73
CA ASN A 70 6.76 5.83 -15.23
C ASN A 70 7.02 5.48 -13.78
N TYR A 71 5.95 5.22 -13.02
CA TYR A 71 6.05 4.52 -11.75
C TYR A 71 4.89 3.52 -11.61
N PHE A 72 5.17 2.41 -10.93
CA PHE A 72 4.19 1.42 -10.53
C PHE A 72 4.08 1.43 -9.01
N LEU A 73 2.88 1.73 -8.51
CA LEU A 73 2.61 1.85 -7.09
C LEU A 73 2.00 0.56 -6.56
N VAL A 74 2.61 -0.02 -5.55
CA VAL A 74 2.07 -1.15 -4.80
C VAL A 74 1.39 -0.63 -3.53
N ASP A 75 0.27 -1.25 -3.15
CA ASP A 75 -0.54 -0.88 -2.00
C ASP A 75 -0.69 -2.09 -1.07
N GLY A 76 0.38 -2.42 -0.36
CA GLY A 76 0.41 -3.50 0.62
C GLY A 76 0.17 -2.99 2.04
N VAL A 77 -0.34 -3.85 2.92
CA VAL A 77 -0.53 -3.53 4.34
C VAL A 77 0.27 -4.47 5.20
N VAL A 78 0.82 -3.95 6.28
CA VAL A 78 1.54 -4.74 7.29
C VAL A 78 1.14 -4.30 8.70
N PRO A 79 1.27 -5.16 9.71
CA PRO A 79 1.19 -4.71 11.10
C PRO A 79 2.20 -3.58 11.35
N ARG A 80 1.80 -2.49 12.00
CA ARG A 80 2.66 -1.31 12.25
C ARG A 80 4.01 -1.66 12.88
N THR A 81 4.05 -2.68 13.73
CA THR A 81 5.27 -3.18 14.36
C THR A 81 6.26 -3.82 13.37
N GLN A 82 5.81 -4.19 12.17
CA GLN A 82 6.62 -4.78 11.11
C GLN A 82 7.12 -3.77 10.07
N LEU A 83 6.66 -2.52 10.13
CA LEU A 83 6.97 -1.49 9.14
C LEU A 83 8.46 -1.34 8.87
N ALA A 84 9.29 -1.17 9.91
CA ALA A 84 10.73 -0.96 9.75
C ALA A 84 11.41 -2.16 9.08
N GLN A 85 11.02 -3.38 9.49
CA GLN A 85 11.56 -4.61 8.91
C GLN A 85 11.17 -4.74 7.43
N VAL A 86 9.90 -4.53 7.12
CA VAL A 86 9.38 -4.64 5.74
C VAL A 86 9.99 -3.57 4.84
N LEU A 87 10.14 -2.33 5.30
CA LEU A 87 10.84 -1.29 4.53
C LEU A 87 12.30 -1.66 4.22
N GLY A 88 12.99 -2.33 5.16
CA GLY A 88 14.32 -2.90 4.90
C GLY A 88 14.30 -3.94 3.78
N GLN A 89 13.31 -4.84 3.79
CA GLN A 89 13.13 -5.85 2.74
C GLN A 89 12.73 -5.23 1.39
N VAL A 90 11.93 -4.17 1.39
CA VAL A 90 11.62 -3.40 0.16
C VAL A 90 12.89 -2.79 -0.44
N ALA A 91 13.80 -2.28 0.40
CA ALA A 91 15.09 -1.78 -0.07
C ALA A 91 15.99 -2.91 -0.63
N ASP A 92 15.93 -4.12 -0.07
CA ASP A 92 16.62 -5.30 -0.60
C ASP A 92 16.06 -5.71 -1.97
N ILE A 93 14.73 -5.72 -2.13
CA ILE A 93 14.04 -5.99 -3.38
C ILE A 93 14.44 -4.96 -4.45
N SER A 94 14.48 -3.66 -4.09
CA SER A 94 14.95 -2.61 -4.99
C SER A 94 16.34 -2.91 -5.55
N ARG A 95 17.26 -3.34 -4.69
CA ARG A 95 18.62 -3.74 -5.11
C ARG A 95 18.64 -5.02 -5.95
N GLN A 96 17.86 -6.03 -5.54
CA GLN A 96 17.80 -7.33 -6.22
C GLN A 96 17.31 -7.21 -7.66
N TYR A 97 16.28 -6.40 -7.89
CA TYR A 97 15.66 -6.23 -9.20
C TYR A 97 16.27 -5.08 -10.01
N ASP A 98 17.18 -4.32 -9.41
CA ASP A 98 17.76 -3.10 -10.02
C ASP A 98 16.64 -2.12 -10.48
N ILE A 99 15.67 -1.90 -9.60
CA ILE A 99 14.55 -0.97 -9.80
C ILE A 99 14.51 -0.01 -8.60
N PRO A 100 14.71 1.30 -8.81
CA PRO A 100 14.56 2.27 -7.73
C PRO A 100 13.14 2.27 -7.17
N ILE A 101 13.01 2.20 -5.85
CA ILE A 101 11.71 2.24 -5.15
C ILE A 101 11.68 3.44 -4.21
N ALA A 102 10.75 4.35 -4.43
CA ALA A 102 10.45 5.44 -3.53
C ALA A 102 9.25 5.07 -2.65
N ASN A 103 9.31 5.37 -1.35
CA ASN A 103 8.24 5.04 -0.43
C ASN A 103 7.50 6.30 0.02
N VAL A 104 6.19 6.37 -0.26
CA VAL A 104 5.31 7.46 0.18
C VAL A 104 4.02 6.81 0.73
N PHE A 105 3.86 6.71 2.04
CA PHE A 105 2.89 5.79 2.63
C PHE A 105 2.22 6.34 3.90
N HIS A 106 1.24 5.62 4.43
CA HIS A 106 0.50 5.91 5.66
C HIS A 106 1.04 5.07 6.82
N ALA A 107 2.06 5.59 7.53
CA ALA A 107 2.73 4.85 8.59
C ALA A 107 1.78 4.46 9.75
N GLY A 108 0.82 5.34 10.08
CA GLY A 108 -0.17 5.11 11.13
C GLY A 108 -1.09 3.92 10.89
N ASP A 109 -1.36 3.62 9.62
CA ASP A 109 -2.25 2.53 9.19
C ASP A 109 -1.48 1.25 8.83
N GLY A 110 -0.16 1.33 8.70
CA GLY A 110 0.65 0.23 8.16
C GLY A 110 0.46 0.02 6.65
N ASN A 111 -0.14 0.98 5.96
CA ASN A 111 -0.41 0.91 4.52
C ASN A 111 0.77 1.49 3.74
N LEU A 112 1.47 0.63 3.02
CA LEU A 112 2.68 0.93 2.26
C LEU A 112 2.36 1.24 0.80
N HIS A 113 2.99 2.30 0.27
CA HIS A 113 2.94 2.64 -1.16
C HIS A 113 4.35 2.69 -1.77
N PRO A 114 5.03 1.54 -1.93
CA PRO A 114 6.28 1.49 -2.68
C PRO A 114 6.04 1.82 -4.14
N CYS A 115 6.66 2.89 -4.61
CA CYS A 115 6.57 3.37 -5.99
C CYS A 115 7.82 2.90 -6.76
N HIS A 116 7.68 1.90 -7.60
CA HIS A 116 8.73 1.38 -8.46
C HIS A 116 8.92 2.33 -9.63
N LEU A 117 10.10 2.94 -9.73
CA LEU A 117 10.41 3.94 -10.76
C LEU A 117 11.05 3.28 -11.97
N PHE A 118 10.53 3.52 -13.18
CA PHE A 118 11.00 2.83 -14.37
C PHE A 118 10.74 3.62 -15.67
N ASP A 119 11.26 3.08 -16.77
CA ASP A 119 11.00 3.55 -18.12
C ASP A 119 10.49 2.38 -18.98
N GLU A 120 9.17 2.34 -19.23
CA GLU A 120 8.53 1.24 -19.99
C GLU A 120 9.07 1.07 -21.42
N ARG A 121 9.78 2.06 -21.94
CA ARG A 121 10.43 1.99 -23.27
C ARG A 121 11.68 1.11 -23.28
N LYS A 122 12.22 0.80 -22.10
CA LYS A 122 13.36 -0.10 -21.97
C LYS A 122 12.88 -1.55 -21.95
N GLU A 123 13.47 -2.36 -22.79
CA GLU A 123 13.11 -3.76 -22.93
C GLU A 123 13.28 -4.52 -21.60
N GLY A 124 12.23 -5.25 -21.20
CA GLY A 124 12.21 -6.08 -20.00
C GLY A 124 12.06 -5.32 -18.68
N GLU A 125 12.09 -3.98 -18.66
CA GLU A 125 12.02 -3.23 -17.41
C GLU A 125 10.64 -3.33 -16.77
N LEU A 126 9.56 -3.25 -17.53
CA LEU A 126 8.19 -3.46 -17.06
C LEU A 126 8.02 -4.84 -16.40
N GLN A 127 8.56 -5.90 -17.03
CA GLN A 127 8.49 -7.25 -16.47
C GLN A 127 9.17 -7.33 -15.10
N ARG A 128 10.38 -6.76 -14.96
CA ARG A 128 11.11 -6.72 -13.68
C ARG A 128 10.35 -5.93 -12.61
N VAL A 129 9.69 -4.83 -12.99
CA VAL A 129 8.86 -4.03 -12.08
C VAL A 129 7.68 -4.85 -11.55
N MET A 130 6.98 -5.60 -12.41
CA MET A 130 5.87 -6.45 -12.00
C MET A 130 6.33 -7.58 -11.06
N GLU A 131 7.49 -8.17 -11.34
CA GLU A 131 8.11 -9.19 -10.47
C GLU A 131 8.53 -8.59 -9.12
N ALA A 132 9.17 -7.41 -9.11
CA ALA A 132 9.53 -6.70 -7.89
C ALA A 132 8.29 -6.32 -7.07
N GLY A 133 7.23 -5.83 -7.71
CA GLY A 133 5.95 -5.52 -7.06
C GLY A 133 5.32 -6.75 -6.42
N THR A 134 5.35 -7.89 -7.08
CA THR A 134 4.87 -9.17 -6.52
C THR A 134 5.72 -9.60 -5.31
N ALA A 135 7.04 -9.44 -5.38
CA ALA A 135 7.94 -9.74 -4.25
C ALA A 135 7.65 -8.84 -3.04
N VAL A 136 7.35 -7.55 -3.26
CA VAL A 136 6.93 -6.63 -2.20
C VAL A 136 5.62 -7.09 -1.55
N LEU A 137 4.62 -7.48 -2.35
CA LEU A 137 3.34 -8.00 -1.81
C LEU A 137 3.55 -9.29 -1.01
N GLN A 138 4.42 -10.19 -1.47
CA GLN A 138 4.76 -11.40 -0.73
C GLN A 138 5.34 -11.07 0.64
N VAL A 139 6.29 -10.13 0.71
CA VAL A 139 6.86 -9.68 1.99
C VAL A 139 5.79 -9.09 2.93
N CYS A 140 4.84 -8.33 2.40
CA CYS A 140 3.73 -7.80 3.19
C CYS A 140 2.86 -8.92 3.79
N VAL A 141 2.54 -9.94 3.00
CA VAL A 141 1.75 -11.09 3.43
C VAL A 141 2.52 -11.93 4.45
N ASP A 142 3.81 -12.21 4.22
CA ASP A 142 4.66 -12.97 5.13
C ASP A 142 4.83 -12.27 6.49
N ALA A 143 4.76 -10.94 6.52
CA ALA A 143 4.75 -10.15 7.74
C ALA A 143 3.41 -10.17 8.49
N GLY A 144 2.41 -10.93 8.02
CA GLY A 144 1.07 -11.01 8.60
C GLY A 144 0.13 -9.90 8.14
N GLY A 145 0.45 -9.28 7.01
CA GLY A 145 -0.35 -8.25 6.36
C GLY A 145 -1.22 -8.77 5.21
N THR A 146 -1.51 -7.90 4.25
CA THR A 146 -2.34 -8.23 3.09
C THR A 146 -1.90 -7.48 1.83
N LEU A 147 -2.43 -7.89 0.67
CA LEU A 147 -2.03 -7.38 -0.65
C LEU A 147 -2.70 -6.06 -1.07
N THR A 148 -3.63 -5.55 -0.29
CA THR A 148 -4.25 -4.25 -0.56
C THR A 148 -4.75 -3.61 0.71
N GLY A 149 -4.48 -2.29 0.85
CA GLY A 149 -4.99 -1.47 1.93
C GLY A 149 -6.23 -0.69 1.52
N GLU A 150 -6.09 0.17 0.55
CA GLU A 150 -7.13 1.11 0.14
C GLU A 150 -7.47 1.09 -1.36
N HIS A 151 -6.53 0.66 -2.23
CA HIS A 151 -6.75 0.70 -3.69
C HIS A 151 -7.63 -0.44 -4.20
N GLY A 152 -7.75 -1.53 -3.45
CA GLY A 152 -8.41 -2.75 -3.90
C GLY A 152 -7.52 -3.60 -4.83
N VAL A 153 -8.02 -4.78 -5.19
CA VAL A 153 -7.31 -5.74 -6.04
C VAL A 153 -7.37 -5.35 -7.52
N GLY A 154 -8.55 -4.99 -8.01
CA GLY A 154 -8.78 -4.55 -9.39
C GLY A 154 -8.28 -5.55 -10.45
N LEU A 155 -7.55 -5.01 -11.43
CA LEU A 155 -6.83 -5.78 -12.46
C LEU A 155 -5.38 -6.04 -12.07
N GLU A 156 -4.78 -5.12 -11.31
CA GLU A 156 -3.35 -5.09 -11.03
C GLU A 156 -2.88 -6.22 -10.13
N LYS A 157 -3.70 -6.59 -9.14
CA LYS A 157 -3.34 -7.54 -8.08
C LYS A 157 -4.12 -8.86 -8.14
N LYS A 158 -4.92 -9.09 -9.19
CA LYS A 158 -5.75 -10.30 -9.28
C LYS A 158 -4.92 -11.59 -9.29
N GLU A 159 -3.77 -11.58 -9.94
CA GLU A 159 -2.89 -12.75 -10.00
C GLU A 159 -2.14 -13.00 -8.66
N GLN A 160 -2.13 -12.02 -7.75
CA GLN A 160 -1.56 -12.13 -6.41
C GLN A 160 -2.59 -12.56 -5.34
N MET A 161 -3.86 -12.67 -5.69
CA MET A 161 -4.90 -13.15 -4.75
C MET A 161 -4.54 -14.48 -4.06
N PRO A 162 -3.92 -15.46 -4.74
CA PRO A 162 -3.49 -16.72 -4.11
C PRO A 162 -2.42 -16.57 -3.01
N LEU A 163 -1.78 -15.41 -2.87
CA LEU A 163 -0.86 -15.14 -1.76
C LEU A 163 -1.59 -15.10 -0.41
N VAL A 164 -2.88 -14.73 -0.41
CA VAL A 164 -3.69 -14.54 0.80
C VAL A 164 -4.85 -15.51 0.88
N TYR A 165 -5.47 -15.83 -0.26
CA TYR A 165 -6.73 -16.56 -0.32
C TYR A 165 -6.57 -17.92 -1.00
N SER A 166 -7.14 -18.96 -0.40
CA SER A 166 -7.20 -20.29 -1.00
C SER A 166 -8.18 -20.32 -2.20
N GLU A 167 -8.12 -21.39 -2.99
CA GLU A 167 -9.12 -21.62 -4.07
C GLU A 167 -10.55 -21.66 -3.52
N GLU A 168 -10.75 -22.20 -2.32
CA GLU A 168 -12.05 -22.29 -1.65
C GLU A 168 -12.54 -20.90 -1.22
N ASP A 169 -11.67 -20.07 -0.66
CA ASP A 169 -12.01 -18.67 -0.30
C ASP A 169 -12.44 -17.89 -1.53
N MET A 170 -11.65 -17.96 -2.60
CA MET A 170 -11.98 -17.28 -3.86
C MET A 170 -13.27 -17.80 -4.49
N ALA A 171 -13.53 -19.10 -4.42
CA ALA A 171 -14.79 -19.68 -4.88
C ALA A 171 -15.99 -19.13 -4.09
N ASN A 172 -15.86 -19.01 -2.77
CA ASN A 172 -16.91 -18.43 -1.93
C ASN A 172 -17.13 -16.93 -2.21
N MET A 173 -16.06 -16.16 -2.44
CA MET A 173 -16.17 -14.75 -2.87
C MET A 173 -16.91 -14.62 -4.21
N ILE A 174 -16.64 -15.53 -5.15
CA ILE A 174 -17.34 -15.58 -6.45
C ILE A 174 -18.83 -15.87 -6.25
N LEU A 175 -19.21 -16.79 -5.35
CA LEU A 175 -20.62 -17.04 -5.03
C LEU A 175 -21.34 -15.77 -4.55
N VAL A 176 -20.69 -14.99 -3.70
CA VAL A 176 -21.25 -13.72 -3.24
C VAL A 176 -21.44 -12.75 -4.41
N ARG A 177 -20.43 -12.57 -5.26
CA ARG A 177 -20.53 -11.74 -6.47
C ARG A 177 -21.69 -12.20 -7.37
N ASP A 178 -21.78 -13.49 -7.65
CA ASP A 178 -22.75 -14.06 -8.57
C ASP A 178 -24.20 -13.98 -8.03
N ALA A 179 -24.38 -13.89 -6.70
CA ALA A 179 -25.68 -13.62 -6.10
C ALA A 179 -26.23 -12.23 -6.48
N PHE A 180 -25.34 -11.25 -6.66
CA PHE A 180 -25.70 -9.88 -7.04
C PHE A 180 -25.64 -9.64 -8.56
N ALA A 181 -24.78 -10.35 -9.26
CA ALA A 181 -24.55 -10.19 -10.70
C ALA A 181 -24.42 -11.55 -11.41
N PRO A 182 -25.52 -12.32 -11.53
CA PRO A 182 -25.50 -13.65 -12.11
C PRO A 182 -25.03 -13.68 -13.58
N ASP A 183 -25.13 -12.56 -14.26
CA ASP A 183 -24.72 -12.39 -15.67
C ASP A 183 -23.29 -11.83 -15.80
N ASN A 184 -22.51 -11.83 -14.71
CA ASN A 184 -21.13 -11.31 -14.66
C ASN A 184 -20.99 -9.86 -15.15
N THR A 185 -21.97 -9.01 -14.86
CA THR A 185 -21.99 -7.60 -15.27
C THR A 185 -21.22 -6.68 -14.33
N LEU A 186 -20.96 -7.12 -13.07
CA LEU A 186 -20.21 -6.35 -12.09
C LEU A 186 -18.71 -6.54 -12.28
N ASN A 187 -18.06 -5.55 -12.89
CA ASN A 187 -16.60 -5.51 -13.07
C ASN A 187 -16.02 -6.83 -13.60
N PRO A 188 -16.42 -7.30 -14.79
CA PRO A 188 -15.96 -8.57 -15.32
C PRO A 188 -14.45 -8.61 -15.50
N GLY A 189 -13.83 -9.76 -15.19
CA GLY A 189 -12.40 -9.97 -15.33
C GLY A 189 -11.51 -9.28 -14.27
N LYS A 190 -12.10 -8.71 -13.22
CA LYS A 190 -11.38 -8.07 -12.11
C LYS A 190 -11.43 -8.93 -10.85
N ILE A 191 -10.51 -8.67 -9.93
CA ILE A 191 -10.36 -9.27 -8.59
C ILE A 191 -9.84 -10.70 -8.63
N PHE A 192 -10.45 -11.59 -9.40
CA PHE A 192 -10.09 -13.01 -9.40
C PHE A 192 -9.10 -13.34 -10.52
N PRO A 193 -8.08 -14.19 -10.26
CA PRO A 193 -7.15 -14.67 -11.26
C PRO A 193 -7.84 -15.28 -12.46
N ASP A 194 -7.21 -15.19 -13.63
CA ASP A 194 -7.72 -15.83 -14.83
C ASP A 194 -7.77 -17.35 -14.65
N GLY A 195 -8.89 -17.97 -15.01
CA GLY A 195 -9.11 -19.41 -14.84
C GLY A 195 -9.58 -19.84 -13.46
N THR A 196 -9.85 -18.92 -12.52
CA THR A 196 -10.46 -19.27 -11.22
C THR A 196 -11.79 -20.02 -11.49
N LYS A 197 -11.90 -21.22 -10.90
CA LYS A 197 -13.08 -22.07 -11.09
C LYS A 197 -14.31 -21.39 -10.50
N GLN A 198 -15.32 -21.23 -11.33
CA GLN A 198 -16.65 -20.83 -10.91
C GLN A 198 -17.43 -22.10 -10.56
N THR A 199 -18.08 -22.15 -9.41
CA THR A 199 -18.99 -23.24 -9.07
C THR A 199 -20.22 -23.12 -9.98
N PRO A 200 -20.56 -24.15 -10.81
CA PRO A 200 -21.72 -24.08 -11.63
C PRO A 200 -22.99 -23.76 -10.84
N ARG A 201 -23.83 -22.88 -11.35
CA ARG A 201 -25.07 -22.43 -10.68
C ARG A 201 -25.96 -23.60 -10.23
N SER A 202 -25.94 -24.72 -10.96
CA SER A 202 -26.67 -25.96 -10.62
C SER A 202 -26.13 -26.71 -9.39
N GLN A 203 -24.93 -26.32 -8.89
CA GLN A 203 -24.29 -26.90 -7.70
C GLN A 203 -24.26 -25.94 -6.52
N GLN A 204 -24.81 -24.73 -6.69
CA GLN A 204 -24.91 -23.75 -5.61
C GLN A 204 -26.09 -24.12 -4.70
N VAL A 205 -25.81 -24.83 -3.62
CA VAL A 205 -26.80 -25.14 -2.58
C VAL A 205 -26.75 -24.04 -1.54
N PHE A 206 -27.72 -23.14 -1.57
CA PHE A 206 -27.92 -22.18 -0.48
C PHE A 206 -28.78 -22.87 0.61
N PRO A 207 -28.27 -23.03 1.85
CA PRO A 207 -29.06 -23.59 2.94
C PRO A 207 -30.34 -22.77 3.14
N GLY A 208 -31.51 -23.39 2.92
CA GLY A 208 -32.81 -22.76 3.15
C GLY A 208 -33.53 -22.22 1.90
N MET A 209 -32.98 -22.35 0.69
CA MET A 209 -33.75 -22.10 -0.53
C MET A 209 -34.37 -23.40 -1.08
N PRO A 210 -35.67 -23.41 -1.46
CA PRO A 210 -36.26 -24.53 -2.16
C PRO A 210 -35.58 -24.67 -3.54
N ALA A 211 -35.36 -25.91 -3.93
CA ALA A 211 -34.80 -26.29 -5.22
C ALA A 211 -35.71 -25.89 -6.39
#